data_b45f6c129908e55d1fc0f3c391a53d04
#
_entry.id   b45f6c129908e55d1fc0f3c391a53d04
#
_cell.length_a   1.000
_cell.length_b   1.000
_cell.length_c   1.000
_cell.angle_alpha   90.00
_cell.angle_beta   90.00
_cell.angle_gamma   90.00
#
_symmetry.space_group_name_H-M   'P 1'
#
loop_
_entity.id
_entity.type
_entity.pdbx_description
1 polymer ?
#
loop_
_entity_poly.entity_id
_entity_poly.type
_entity_poly.pdbx_seq_one_letter_code
_entity_poly.pdbx_strand_id
1 'polypeptide(L)'
;MKRENVSRIFSKIPTLTTERFILRRISIDDSDDMYEYAQNKEVTKFLTWSPHENKGHTFEYLTYLQTRYASGEFFDWAIVCKESGKMIGTCGFTRFDYKNDCAEVGYVLNPQYHGQGIMTEVVGRVIRFGFENLALNRIECRFIEGNIASRRVMEKNGMQFEGVLRGGMLIKGEYKDIGVCAILKKDFSKKE
;
A
#
# COMPACT_ATOMS: atom_id res chain seq x y z
N MET A 1 18.22 9.22 -2.53
CA MET A 1 17.31 8.96 -3.69
C MET A 1 16.82 10.28 -4.28
N LYS A 2 16.72 10.41 -5.62
CA LYS A 2 16.23 11.66 -6.26
C LYS A 2 14.74 11.53 -6.60
N ARG A 3 13.95 12.57 -6.28
CA ARG A 3 12.50 12.63 -6.58
C ARG A 3 12.22 12.38 -8.07
N GLU A 4 13.01 13.00 -8.96
CA GLU A 4 12.85 12.86 -10.41
C GLU A 4 12.95 11.41 -10.91
N ASN A 5 13.83 10.60 -10.30
CA ASN A 5 13.97 9.19 -10.65
C ASN A 5 12.72 8.40 -10.23
N VAL A 6 12.19 8.66 -9.04
CA VAL A 6 10.96 8.02 -8.56
C VAL A 6 9.78 8.41 -9.45
N SER A 7 9.58 9.72 -9.71
CA SER A 7 8.50 10.20 -10.59
C SER A 7 8.58 9.60 -12.00
N ARG A 8 9.80 9.47 -12.56
CA ARG A 8 10.00 8.82 -13.87
C ARG A 8 9.62 7.34 -13.87
N ILE A 9 9.91 6.61 -12.80
CA ILE A 9 9.53 5.19 -12.67
C ILE A 9 8.01 5.08 -12.56
N PHE A 10 7.37 5.90 -11.73
CA PHE A 10 5.94 5.80 -11.46
C PHE A 10 5.05 6.47 -12.50
N SER A 11 5.55 7.36 -13.35
CA SER A 11 4.81 7.81 -14.54
C SER A 11 4.53 6.64 -15.53
N LYS A 12 5.40 5.62 -15.50
CA LYS A 12 5.25 4.35 -16.21
C LYS A 12 5.36 3.19 -15.22
N ILE A 13 4.50 3.22 -14.17
CA ILE A 13 4.55 2.26 -13.07
C ILE A 13 4.77 0.84 -13.58
N PRO A 14 5.84 0.13 -13.14
CA PRO A 14 6.15 -1.20 -13.64
C PRO A 14 5.13 -2.22 -13.11
N THR A 15 4.84 -3.23 -13.90
CA THR A 15 4.09 -4.39 -13.42
C THR A 15 5.02 -5.27 -12.59
N LEU A 16 4.58 -5.62 -11.37
CA LEU A 16 5.27 -6.56 -10.51
C LEU A 16 4.45 -7.86 -10.45
N THR A 17 5.13 -8.99 -10.27
CA THR A 17 4.47 -10.29 -10.16
C THR A 17 4.91 -11.00 -8.89
N THR A 18 4.00 -11.76 -8.33
CA THR A 18 4.24 -12.76 -7.30
C THR A 18 3.79 -14.12 -7.80
N GLU A 19 3.79 -15.15 -6.98
CA GLU A 19 3.27 -16.46 -7.36
C GLU A 19 1.79 -16.39 -7.77
N ARG A 20 0.95 -15.74 -6.95
CA ARG A 20 -0.52 -15.73 -7.10
C ARG A 20 -1.08 -14.45 -7.71
N PHE A 21 -0.32 -13.33 -7.73
CA PHE A 21 -0.85 -12.01 -8.04
C PHE A 21 -0.03 -11.27 -9.08
N ILE A 22 -0.73 -10.35 -9.77
CA ILE A 22 -0.14 -9.32 -10.62
C ILE A 22 -0.40 -7.96 -9.95
N LEU A 23 0.66 -7.19 -9.73
CA LEU A 23 0.58 -5.83 -9.25
C LEU A 23 0.77 -4.92 -10.48
N ARG A 24 -0.31 -4.28 -10.94
CA ARG A 24 -0.30 -3.43 -12.13
C ARG A 24 -0.83 -2.04 -11.82
N ARG A 25 -0.69 -1.13 -12.77
CA ARG A 25 -1.37 0.17 -12.71
C ARG A 25 -2.87 -0.04 -12.47
N ILE A 26 -3.44 0.75 -11.57
CA ILE A 26 -4.89 0.78 -11.33
C ILE A 26 -5.55 1.38 -12.58
N SER A 27 -6.63 0.75 -13.06
CA SER A 27 -7.42 1.19 -14.21
C SER A 27 -8.79 1.74 -13.76
N ILE A 28 -9.43 2.52 -14.61
CA ILE A 28 -10.82 2.90 -14.43
C ILE A 28 -11.75 1.68 -14.49
N ASP A 29 -11.36 0.66 -15.24
CA ASP A 29 -12.09 -0.61 -15.35
C ASP A 29 -12.13 -1.41 -14.04
N ASP A 30 -11.26 -1.09 -13.06
CA ASP A 30 -11.28 -1.67 -11.73
C ASP A 30 -12.41 -1.12 -10.83
N SER A 31 -13.29 -0.27 -11.36
CA SER A 31 -14.29 0.46 -10.57
C SER A 31 -15.24 -0.46 -9.79
N ASP A 32 -15.75 -1.52 -10.42
CA ASP A 32 -16.66 -2.45 -9.77
C ASP A 32 -15.96 -3.26 -8.68
N ASP A 33 -14.77 -3.78 -8.97
CA ASP A 33 -13.96 -4.54 -8.03
C ASP A 33 -13.51 -3.68 -6.84
N MET A 34 -13.10 -2.43 -7.07
CA MET A 34 -12.73 -1.50 -6.00
C MET A 34 -13.95 -1.13 -5.15
N TYR A 35 -15.09 -0.82 -5.77
CA TYR A 35 -16.29 -0.44 -5.03
C TYR A 35 -16.79 -1.55 -4.12
N GLU A 36 -16.63 -2.81 -4.50
CA GLU A 36 -17.02 -3.97 -3.69
C GLU A 36 -16.46 -3.89 -2.25
N TYR A 37 -15.19 -3.51 -2.09
CA TYR A 37 -14.60 -3.39 -0.76
C TYR A 37 -14.57 -1.95 -0.23
N ALA A 38 -14.50 -0.94 -1.10
CA ALA A 38 -14.36 0.44 -0.68
C ALA A 38 -15.63 1.02 -0.02
N GLN A 39 -16.82 0.47 -0.32
CA GLN A 39 -18.08 0.82 0.35
C GLN A 39 -18.20 0.24 1.77
N ASN A 40 -17.34 -0.72 2.13
CA ASN A 40 -17.46 -1.46 3.39
C ASN A 40 -16.86 -0.67 4.56
N LYS A 41 -17.69 -0.37 5.58
CA LYS A 41 -17.27 0.35 6.79
C LYS A 41 -16.19 -0.38 7.60
N GLU A 42 -16.22 -1.71 7.63
CA GLU A 42 -15.22 -2.51 8.34
C GLU A 42 -13.84 -2.41 7.67
N VAL A 43 -13.79 -2.32 6.33
CA VAL A 43 -12.53 -2.07 5.59
C VAL A 43 -11.94 -0.72 5.95
N THR A 44 -12.77 0.31 5.96
CA THR A 44 -12.32 1.68 6.19
C THR A 44 -12.08 2.02 7.66
N LYS A 45 -12.46 1.14 8.59
CA LYS A 45 -12.29 1.35 10.04
C LYS A 45 -10.86 1.76 10.43
N PHE A 46 -9.88 1.14 9.81
CA PHE A 46 -8.45 1.38 10.05
C PHE A 46 -7.76 2.13 8.90
N LEU A 47 -8.53 2.82 8.05
CA LEU A 47 -8.03 3.60 6.93
C LEU A 47 -8.28 5.09 7.13
N THR A 48 -7.51 5.91 6.45
CA THR A 48 -7.60 7.38 6.53
C THR A 48 -8.80 7.97 5.79
N TRP A 49 -9.43 7.18 4.91
CA TRP A 49 -10.58 7.60 4.10
C TRP A 49 -11.89 6.92 4.54
N SER A 50 -13.01 7.54 4.22
CA SER A 50 -14.36 7.06 4.52
C SER A 50 -14.86 6.12 3.41
N PRO A 51 -15.85 5.24 3.69
CA PRO A 51 -16.45 4.40 2.66
C PRO A 51 -16.88 5.21 1.44
N HIS A 52 -16.71 4.64 0.26
CA HIS A 52 -17.26 5.23 -0.97
C HIS A 52 -18.79 5.13 -0.93
N GLU A 53 -19.46 6.27 -1.13
CA GLU A 53 -20.91 6.37 -1.00
C GLU A 53 -21.66 5.60 -2.11
N ASN A 54 -21.07 5.58 -3.31
CA ASN A 54 -21.63 4.93 -4.49
C ASN A 54 -20.53 4.63 -5.53
N LYS A 55 -20.88 3.90 -6.58
CA LYS A 55 -19.95 3.57 -7.67
C LYS A 55 -19.40 4.81 -8.41
N GLY A 56 -20.20 5.88 -8.51
CA GLY A 56 -19.76 7.15 -9.11
C GLY A 56 -18.58 7.74 -8.36
N HIS A 57 -18.61 7.74 -7.01
CA HIS A 57 -17.50 8.18 -6.18
C HIS A 57 -16.22 7.35 -6.46
N THR A 58 -16.34 6.02 -6.59
CA THR A 58 -15.19 5.16 -6.96
C THR A 58 -14.66 5.52 -8.34
N PHE A 59 -15.53 5.70 -9.33
CA PHE A 59 -15.14 6.06 -10.69
C PHE A 59 -14.42 7.41 -10.75
N GLU A 60 -14.92 8.43 -10.04
CA GLU A 60 -14.28 9.74 -9.94
C GLU A 60 -12.90 9.64 -9.29
N TYR A 61 -12.78 8.87 -8.21
CA TYR A 61 -11.50 8.60 -7.56
C TYR A 61 -10.50 7.93 -8.52
N LEU A 62 -10.92 6.89 -9.24
CA LEU A 62 -10.06 6.20 -10.21
C LEU A 62 -9.66 7.13 -11.38
N THR A 63 -10.56 7.98 -11.83
CA THR A 63 -10.27 9.01 -12.85
C THR A 63 -9.22 10.00 -12.34
N TYR A 64 -9.35 10.48 -11.11
CA TYR A 64 -8.35 11.32 -10.46
C TYR A 64 -6.98 10.61 -10.39
N LEU A 65 -6.94 9.32 -10.05
CA LEU A 65 -5.68 8.57 -10.00
C LEU A 65 -4.95 8.54 -11.35
N GLN A 66 -5.67 8.53 -12.49
CA GLN A 66 -5.01 8.54 -13.80
C GLN A 66 -4.18 9.82 -14.00
N THR A 67 -4.65 10.96 -13.51
CA THR A 67 -3.90 12.22 -13.57
C THR A 67 -2.65 12.18 -12.69
N ARG A 68 -2.74 11.56 -11.51
CA ARG A 68 -1.62 11.40 -10.59
C ARG A 68 -0.54 10.43 -11.11
N TYR A 69 -0.94 9.38 -11.79
CA TYR A 69 0.01 8.51 -12.50
C TYR A 69 0.74 9.27 -13.61
N ALA A 70 0.00 10.07 -14.41
CA ALA A 70 0.62 10.82 -15.49
C ALA A 70 1.69 11.81 -15.00
N SER A 71 1.50 12.40 -13.81
CA SER A 71 2.51 13.27 -13.17
C SER A 71 3.62 12.49 -12.44
N GLY A 72 3.52 11.16 -12.34
CA GLY A 72 4.45 10.33 -11.55
C GLY A 72 4.39 10.59 -10.05
N GLU A 73 3.23 10.99 -9.55
CA GLU A 73 2.98 11.33 -8.14
C GLU A 73 2.02 10.36 -7.45
N PHE A 74 1.78 9.21 -8.05
CA PHE A 74 0.99 8.13 -7.45
C PHE A 74 1.77 6.81 -7.55
N PHE A 75 1.86 6.08 -6.43
CA PHE A 75 2.85 5.03 -6.23
C PHE A 75 2.22 3.70 -5.79
N ASP A 76 0.92 3.53 -6.02
CA ASP A 76 0.16 2.34 -5.67
C ASP A 76 -0.07 1.43 -6.89
N TRP A 77 -0.16 0.13 -6.62
CA TRP A 77 -0.56 -0.90 -7.56
C TRP A 77 -1.92 -1.50 -7.20
N ALA A 78 -2.72 -1.83 -8.22
CA ALA A 78 -3.80 -2.79 -8.08
C ALA A 78 -3.24 -4.18 -7.82
N ILE A 79 -3.79 -4.89 -6.87
CA ILE A 79 -3.53 -6.31 -6.63
C ILE A 79 -4.54 -7.12 -7.42
N VAL A 80 -4.11 -7.82 -8.46
CA VAL A 80 -4.97 -8.63 -9.31
C VAL A 80 -4.69 -10.10 -9.10
N CYS A 81 -5.71 -10.87 -8.76
CA CYS A 81 -5.63 -12.31 -8.64
C CYS A 81 -5.45 -12.95 -10.03
N LYS A 82 -4.41 -13.75 -10.23
CA LYS A 82 -4.11 -14.39 -11.52
C LYS A 82 -5.20 -15.37 -11.96
N GLU A 83 -5.82 -16.07 -10.99
CA GLU A 83 -6.83 -17.09 -11.26
C GLU A 83 -8.15 -16.47 -11.72
N SER A 84 -8.63 -15.41 -11.04
CA SER A 84 -9.93 -14.82 -11.31
C SER A 84 -9.88 -13.58 -12.21
N GLY A 85 -8.71 -12.96 -12.37
CA GLY A 85 -8.56 -11.66 -13.03
C GLY A 85 -9.09 -10.46 -12.22
N LYS A 86 -9.67 -10.69 -11.02
CA LYS A 86 -10.24 -9.63 -10.17
C LYS A 86 -9.17 -8.78 -9.50
N MET A 87 -9.43 -7.48 -9.42
CA MET A 87 -8.69 -6.57 -8.55
C MET A 87 -9.25 -6.70 -7.12
N ILE A 88 -8.40 -7.11 -6.17
CA ILE A 88 -8.82 -7.47 -4.83
C ILE A 88 -8.30 -6.50 -3.74
N GLY A 89 -7.58 -5.47 -4.13
CA GLY A 89 -7.00 -4.50 -3.20
C GLY A 89 -5.91 -3.65 -3.86
N THR A 90 -5.23 -2.85 -3.05
CA THR A 90 -4.07 -2.05 -3.48
C THR A 90 -2.90 -2.19 -2.51
N CYS A 91 -1.69 -1.99 -3.01
CA CYS A 91 -0.47 -1.89 -2.22
C CYS A 91 0.54 -1.01 -2.91
N GLY A 92 1.20 -0.11 -2.17
CA GLY A 92 2.24 0.75 -2.74
C GLY A 92 2.86 1.69 -1.73
N PHE A 93 3.55 2.70 -2.24
CA PHE A 93 4.21 3.71 -1.41
C PHE A 93 3.29 4.91 -1.21
N THR A 94 3.01 5.24 0.05
CA THR A 94 2.14 6.37 0.41
C THR A 94 2.92 7.67 0.57
N ARG A 95 4.21 7.56 0.91
CA ARG A 95 5.09 8.70 1.15
C ARG A 95 6.54 8.36 0.87
N PHE A 96 7.31 9.35 0.38
CA PHE A 96 8.76 9.30 0.27
C PHE A 96 9.42 10.41 1.08
N ASP A 97 10.47 10.07 1.82
CA ASP A 97 11.46 10.99 2.35
C ASP A 97 12.74 10.85 1.52
N TYR A 98 12.85 11.70 0.52
CA TYR A 98 13.95 11.66 -0.44
C TYR A 98 15.31 11.99 0.16
N LYS A 99 15.34 12.75 1.27
CA LYS A 99 16.57 13.14 1.96
C LYS A 99 17.18 11.96 2.72
N ASN A 100 16.33 11.14 3.31
CA ASN A 100 16.74 10.04 4.17
C ASN A 100 16.62 8.66 3.50
N ASP A 101 16.35 8.61 2.18
CA ASP A 101 16.13 7.37 1.40
C ASP A 101 15.12 6.43 2.10
N CYS A 102 14.02 7.02 2.58
CA CYS A 102 12.98 6.33 3.30
C CYS A 102 11.64 6.43 2.54
N ALA A 103 10.84 5.38 2.63
CA ALA A 103 9.48 5.39 2.12
C ALA A 103 8.52 4.67 3.07
N GLU A 104 7.25 5.04 3.01
CA GLU A 104 6.16 4.39 3.73
C GLU A 104 5.36 3.53 2.75
N VAL A 105 5.05 2.29 3.14
CA VAL A 105 4.18 1.37 2.39
C VAL A 105 2.83 1.30 3.06
N GLY A 106 1.76 1.45 2.25
CA GLY A 106 0.38 1.26 2.64
C GLY A 106 -0.32 0.21 1.79
N TYR A 107 -1.42 -0.34 2.29
CA TYR A 107 -2.18 -1.36 1.58
C TYR A 107 -3.61 -1.46 2.09
N VAL A 108 -4.48 -1.97 1.24
CA VAL A 108 -5.85 -2.39 1.56
C VAL A 108 -6.17 -3.67 0.80
N LEU A 109 -6.96 -4.54 1.42
CA LEU A 109 -7.41 -5.81 0.83
C LEU A 109 -8.91 -5.99 1.04
N ASN A 110 -9.60 -6.45 0.03
CA ASN A 110 -10.99 -6.87 0.14
C ASN A 110 -11.12 -7.97 1.22
N PRO A 111 -12.02 -7.82 2.21
CA PRO A 111 -12.16 -8.75 3.33
C PRO A 111 -12.42 -10.20 2.94
N GLN A 112 -13.03 -10.44 1.79
CA GLN A 112 -13.28 -11.80 1.28
C GLN A 112 -11.99 -12.59 1.08
N TYR A 113 -10.85 -11.90 0.97
CA TYR A 113 -9.54 -12.48 0.76
C TYR A 113 -8.64 -12.44 2.00
N HIS A 114 -9.18 -12.05 3.17
CA HIS A 114 -8.41 -12.03 4.40
C HIS A 114 -8.02 -13.45 4.87
N GLY A 115 -6.96 -13.55 5.69
CA GLY A 115 -6.52 -14.82 6.28
C GLY A 115 -5.71 -15.74 5.36
N GLN A 116 -5.55 -15.42 4.07
CA GLN A 116 -4.93 -16.26 3.04
C GLN A 116 -3.44 -15.97 2.77
N GLY A 117 -2.81 -15.11 3.59
CA GLY A 117 -1.39 -14.75 3.43
C GLY A 117 -1.10 -13.78 2.28
N ILE A 118 -2.13 -13.29 1.58
CA ILE A 118 -2.03 -12.45 0.37
C ILE A 118 -1.21 -11.18 0.64
N MET A 119 -1.56 -10.43 1.69
CA MET A 119 -0.84 -9.18 1.97
C MET A 119 0.62 -9.42 2.39
N THR A 120 0.93 -10.56 3.02
CA THR A 120 2.32 -10.92 3.32
C THR A 120 3.13 -11.10 2.04
N GLU A 121 2.59 -11.80 1.05
CA GLU A 121 3.23 -12.03 -0.26
C GLU A 121 3.39 -10.71 -1.04
N VAL A 122 2.34 -9.93 -1.12
CA VAL A 122 2.30 -8.68 -1.90
C VAL A 122 3.20 -7.60 -1.30
N VAL A 123 3.11 -7.36 0.02
CA VAL A 123 3.95 -6.38 0.73
C VAL A 123 5.43 -6.76 0.63
N GLY A 124 5.75 -8.06 0.74
CA GLY A 124 7.12 -8.55 0.53
C GLY A 124 7.66 -8.22 -0.86
N ARG A 125 6.82 -8.33 -1.90
CA ARG A 125 7.19 -7.96 -3.27
C ARG A 125 7.43 -6.46 -3.45
N VAL A 126 6.61 -5.62 -2.80
CA VAL A 126 6.75 -4.16 -2.83
C VAL A 126 7.99 -3.71 -2.05
N ILE A 127 8.26 -4.30 -0.87
CA ILE A 127 9.48 -4.04 -0.10
C ILE A 127 10.73 -4.37 -0.93
N ARG A 128 10.76 -5.54 -1.56
CA ARG A 128 11.86 -5.95 -2.47
C ARG A 128 12.07 -4.91 -3.57
N PHE A 129 11.00 -4.49 -4.24
CA PHE A 129 11.09 -3.45 -5.27
C PHE A 129 11.67 -2.14 -4.73
N GLY A 130 11.27 -1.72 -3.53
CA GLY A 130 11.80 -0.52 -2.88
C GLY A 130 13.31 -0.56 -2.67
N PHE A 131 13.83 -1.69 -2.19
CA PHE A 131 15.27 -1.83 -1.95
C PHE A 131 16.09 -2.03 -3.22
N GLU A 132 15.59 -2.82 -4.18
CA GLU A 132 16.33 -3.17 -5.39
C GLU A 132 16.26 -2.09 -6.48
N ASN A 133 15.10 -1.45 -6.65
CA ASN A 133 14.84 -0.54 -7.78
C ASN A 133 14.81 0.94 -7.40
N LEU A 134 14.50 1.28 -6.14
CA LEU A 134 14.42 2.67 -5.68
C LEU A 134 15.61 3.08 -4.80
N ALA A 135 16.54 2.16 -4.52
CA ALA A 135 17.70 2.38 -3.66
C ALA A 135 17.34 2.92 -2.27
N LEU A 136 16.21 2.51 -1.71
CA LEU A 136 15.80 2.88 -0.37
C LEU A 136 16.76 2.29 0.66
N ASN A 137 16.97 3.00 1.78
CA ASN A 137 17.67 2.51 2.96
C ASN A 137 16.70 1.96 4.01
N ARG A 138 15.48 2.53 4.06
CA ARG A 138 14.45 2.21 5.05
C ARG A 138 13.08 2.17 4.41
N ILE A 139 12.29 1.17 4.79
CA ILE A 139 10.86 1.12 4.45
C ILE A 139 10.09 0.97 5.76
N GLU A 140 9.13 1.85 5.98
CA GLU A 140 8.23 1.81 7.12
C GLU A 140 6.79 1.55 6.70
N CYS A 141 6.00 1.02 7.62
CA CYS A 141 4.55 0.93 7.53
C CYS A 141 3.95 1.48 8.82
N ARG A 142 2.81 2.13 8.68
CA ARG A 142 2.05 2.68 9.80
C ARG A 142 0.69 2.02 9.88
N PHE A 143 0.19 1.85 11.09
CA PHE A 143 -1.15 1.29 11.33
C PHE A 143 -1.81 1.99 12.52
N ILE A 144 -3.14 2.14 12.47
CA ILE A 144 -3.91 2.60 13.62
C ILE A 144 -3.78 1.54 14.71
N GLU A 145 -3.41 1.95 15.92
CA GLU A 145 -3.27 1.03 17.05
C GLU A 145 -4.55 0.21 17.24
N GLY A 146 -4.37 -1.09 17.50
CA GLY A 146 -5.47 -2.07 17.50
C GLY A 146 -5.68 -2.80 16.16
N ASN A 147 -5.07 -2.36 15.05
CA ASN A 147 -5.07 -3.12 13.80
C ASN A 147 -4.00 -4.24 13.81
N ILE A 148 -4.28 -5.27 14.61
CA ILE A 148 -3.36 -6.41 14.81
C ILE A 148 -3.09 -7.17 13.51
N ALA A 149 -4.07 -7.22 12.60
CA ALA A 149 -3.92 -7.91 11.31
C ALA A 149 -2.85 -7.23 10.45
N SER A 150 -2.87 -5.90 10.37
CA SER A 150 -1.87 -5.12 9.64
C SER A 150 -0.47 -5.29 10.27
N ARG A 151 -0.35 -5.18 11.59
CA ARG A 151 0.91 -5.39 12.31
C ARG A 151 1.52 -6.76 12.01
N ARG A 152 0.71 -7.83 12.02
CA ARG A 152 1.18 -9.19 11.69
C ARG A 152 1.72 -9.32 10.26
N VAL A 153 1.12 -8.64 9.29
CA VAL A 153 1.65 -8.59 7.91
C VAL A 153 3.04 -7.95 7.89
N MET A 154 3.22 -6.86 8.59
CA MET A 154 4.51 -6.16 8.70
C MET A 154 5.58 -7.05 9.34
N GLU A 155 5.28 -7.64 10.49
CA GLU A 155 6.20 -8.52 11.22
C GLU A 155 6.59 -9.76 10.41
N LYS A 156 5.64 -10.38 9.67
CA LYS A 156 5.93 -11.50 8.77
C LYS A 156 6.86 -11.13 7.62
N ASN A 157 6.86 -9.87 7.19
CA ASN A 157 7.80 -9.34 6.22
C ASN A 157 9.15 -8.92 6.83
N GLY A 158 9.35 -9.18 8.13
CA GLY A 158 10.60 -8.89 8.83
C GLY A 158 10.74 -7.44 9.27
N MET A 159 9.65 -6.68 9.24
CA MET A 159 9.65 -5.35 9.83
C MET A 159 9.66 -5.45 11.36
N GLN A 160 10.43 -4.59 12.01
CA GLN A 160 10.50 -4.48 13.46
C GLN A 160 9.52 -3.42 13.94
N PHE A 161 8.78 -3.70 15.00
CA PHE A 161 7.96 -2.71 15.68
C PHE A 161 8.84 -1.73 16.44
N GLU A 162 8.68 -0.44 16.17
CA GLU A 162 9.52 0.63 16.74
C GLU A 162 8.81 1.45 17.82
N GLY A 163 7.48 1.39 17.88
CA GLY A 163 6.73 2.09 18.91
C GLY A 163 5.39 2.65 18.43
N VAL A 164 4.75 3.40 19.32
CA VAL A 164 3.45 4.06 19.08
C VAL A 164 3.60 5.58 19.19
N LEU A 165 3.15 6.29 18.19
CA LEU A 165 2.97 7.74 18.20
C LEU A 165 1.60 8.06 18.78
N ARG A 166 1.53 8.51 20.04
CA ARG A 166 0.25 8.86 20.68
C ARG A 166 -0.36 10.08 20.00
N GLY A 167 -1.66 9.99 19.63
CA GLY A 167 -2.36 11.04 18.89
C GLY A 167 -1.67 11.39 17.56
N GLY A 168 -0.95 10.43 16.97
CA GLY A 168 -0.02 10.66 15.85
C GLY A 168 -0.68 11.05 14.52
N MET A 169 -1.99 10.88 14.38
CA MET A 169 -2.69 11.24 13.14
C MET A 169 -4.16 11.60 13.42
N LEU A 170 -4.61 12.70 12.81
CA LEU A 170 -6.03 13.06 12.79
C LEU A 170 -6.72 12.28 11.67
N ILE A 171 -7.61 11.36 12.03
CA ILE A 171 -8.33 10.48 11.09
C ILE A 171 -9.82 10.61 11.36
N LYS A 172 -10.60 11.06 10.36
CA LYS A 172 -12.07 11.20 10.44
C LYS A 172 -12.52 12.00 11.67
N GLY A 173 -11.79 13.09 11.97
CA GLY A 173 -12.10 13.98 13.09
C GLY A 173 -11.61 13.55 14.47
N GLU A 174 -10.91 12.39 14.57
CA GLU A 174 -10.38 11.89 15.83
C GLU A 174 -8.86 11.69 15.74
N TYR A 175 -8.14 12.06 16.81
CA TYR A 175 -6.72 11.72 16.93
C TYR A 175 -6.56 10.24 17.26
N LYS A 176 -5.79 9.54 16.44
CA LYS A 176 -5.52 8.10 16.60
C LYS A 176 -4.05 7.87 16.95
N ASP A 177 -3.83 6.88 17.80
CA ASP A 177 -2.50 6.38 18.08
C ASP A 177 -2.03 5.53 16.90
N ILE A 178 -0.78 5.73 16.48
CA ILE A 178 -0.22 5.14 15.26
C ILE A 178 0.99 4.28 15.62
N GLY A 179 0.84 2.97 15.42
CA GLY A 179 1.96 2.05 15.49
C GLY A 179 2.85 2.16 14.25
N VAL A 180 4.16 2.04 14.44
CA VAL A 180 5.18 2.10 13.39
C VAL A 180 5.99 0.82 13.38
N CYS A 181 6.08 0.19 12.21
CA CYS A 181 7.02 -0.90 11.93
C CYS A 181 7.94 -0.48 10.79
N ALA A 182 9.20 -0.96 10.81
CA ALA A 182 10.15 -0.66 9.76
C ALA A 182 11.11 -1.81 9.48
N ILE A 183 11.67 -1.83 8.27
CA ILE A 183 12.77 -2.70 7.86
C ILE A 183 13.86 -1.87 7.19
N LEU A 184 15.12 -2.19 7.49
CA LEU A 184 16.28 -1.56 6.88
C LEU A 184 16.85 -2.44 5.76
N LYS A 185 17.45 -1.83 4.75
CA LYS A 185 18.08 -2.53 3.63
C LYS A 185 19.09 -3.60 4.12
N LYS A 186 19.90 -3.26 5.14
CA LYS A 186 20.88 -4.19 5.71
C LYS A 186 20.28 -5.45 6.35
N ASP A 187 19.03 -5.36 6.83
CA ASP A 187 18.32 -6.48 7.46
C ASP A 187 17.56 -7.32 6.43
N PHE A 188 17.14 -6.70 5.33
CA PHE A 188 16.54 -7.37 4.18
C PHE A 188 17.56 -8.29 3.48
N SER A 189 18.77 -7.80 3.21
CA SER A 189 19.84 -8.54 2.54
C SER A 189 20.36 -9.77 3.30
N LYS A 190 20.07 -9.89 4.62
CA LYS A 190 20.47 -11.08 5.42
C LYS A 190 19.50 -12.26 5.30
N LYS A 191 18.37 -12.08 4.61
CA LYS A 191 17.33 -13.12 4.47
C LYS A 191 17.37 -13.84 3.12
N GLU A 192 18.25 -13.40 2.22
CA GLU A 192 18.60 -14.06 0.95
C GLU A 192 19.83 -14.96 1.14
#